data_284e0f7d257111ed7c462172ce0571fa
#
_entry.id   284e0f7d257111ed7c462172ce0571fa
#
_cell.length_a   1.000
_cell.length_b   1.000
_cell.length_c   1.000
_cell.angle_alpha   90.00
_cell.angle_beta   90.00
_cell.angle_gamma   90.00
#
_symmetry.space_group_name_H-M   'P 1'
#
loop_
_entity.id
_entity.type
_entity.pdbx_description
1 polymer ?
#
loop_
_entity_poly.entity_id
_entity_poly.type
_entity_poly.pdbx_seq_one_letter_code
_entity_poly.pdbx_strand_id
1 'polypeptide(L)'
;GVISLPIMLKYGYNPRLATGVIAASGTITQVIPPSLVLIVLADQLGRSVGDMYLGAIGPSFLQVAIFMLFILFLSVFRPKDVPALPPEARGELNRALVLKVLGGMIPSIVLIFLVLGTIFLGLATPTEAGALGVVGAMALAAAHRRLTWDLVKQGMHSTMHITSMVVFILVGATCFSLVFQGMDGSLWIEHMLSGIPGGPIGFLIFVNIFIFFLAFFLDFFEIAFIVVPMLAPIAQSLGIDLIWFGVLLCINMQTSFMHPPFGFALFYLRSIAPRTVKTSDIYMGAIPWLGMQLILVAIVIFWPESVTYWLDKTPEVDLNTIKIEVPAFGNQGGNTMPNFGLPPMDGAPGQGGGNGLPGMPNLNEPPKINP
;
A
#
# COMPACT_ATOMS: atom_id res chain seq x y z
N GLY A 1 -19.97 8.44 8.04
CA GLY A 1 -21.12 7.64 8.54
C GLY A 1 -21.92 8.37 9.61
N VAL A 2 -21.26 8.92 10.65
CA VAL A 2 -21.97 9.54 11.81
C VAL A 2 -22.93 10.66 11.40
N ILE A 3 -22.52 11.48 10.44
CA ILE A 3 -23.33 12.64 9.98
C ILE A 3 -24.21 12.22 8.80
N SER A 4 -23.65 11.51 7.82
CA SER A 4 -24.32 11.26 6.55
C SER A 4 -25.45 10.23 6.68
N LEU A 5 -25.25 9.15 7.45
CA LEU A 5 -26.24 8.08 7.55
C LEU A 5 -27.59 8.56 8.12
N PRO A 6 -27.65 9.28 9.27
CA PRO A 6 -28.92 9.80 9.78
C PRO A 6 -29.64 10.75 8.81
N ILE A 7 -28.85 11.58 8.09
CA ILE A 7 -29.40 12.52 7.12
C ILE A 7 -29.99 11.76 5.92
N MET A 8 -29.28 10.78 5.38
CA MET A 8 -29.77 9.97 4.26
C MET A 8 -31.07 9.24 4.63
N LEU A 9 -31.10 8.61 5.81
CA LEU A 9 -32.31 7.92 6.31
C LEU A 9 -33.47 8.89 6.50
N LYS A 10 -33.23 10.10 7.02
CA LYS A 10 -34.25 11.15 7.19
C LYS A 10 -34.93 11.53 5.87
N TYR A 11 -34.15 11.56 4.78
CA TYR A 11 -34.66 11.90 3.45
C TYR A 11 -35.12 10.68 2.64
N GLY A 12 -35.31 9.52 3.28
CA GLY A 12 -35.93 8.35 2.68
C GLY A 12 -35.03 7.50 1.79
N TYR A 13 -33.70 7.64 1.89
CA TYR A 13 -32.78 6.75 1.20
C TYR A 13 -32.95 5.31 1.70
N ASN A 14 -32.82 4.36 0.78
CA ASN A 14 -32.84 2.94 1.14
C ASN A 14 -31.68 2.65 2.11
N PRO A 15 -31.94 2.03 3.30
CA PRO A 15 -30.90 1.77 4.30
C PRO A 15 -29.73 0.95 3.76
N ARG A 16 -29.97 -0.04 2.89
CA ARG A 16 -28.92 -0.85 2.27
C ARG A 16 -28.01 0.00 1.40
N LEU A 17 -28.60 0.85 0.59
CA LEU A 17 -27.83 1.71 -0.30
C LEU A 17 -27.04 2.77 0.48
N ALA A 18 -27.67 3.40 1.48
CA ALA A 18 -27.05 4.40 2.33
C ALA A 18 -25.85 3.81 3.10
N THR A 19 -26.00 2.63 3.67
CA THR A 19 -24.92 1.95 4.40
C THR A 19 -23.81 1.47 3.46
N GLY A 20 -24.18 0.92 2.31
CA GLY A 20 -23.21 0.46 1.32
C GLY A 20 -22.32 1.58 0.77
N VAL A 21 -22.91 2.72 0.35
CA VAL A 21 -22.15 3.86 -0.16
C VAL A 21 -21.22 4.45 0.90
N ILE A 22 -21.64 4.50 2.16
CA ILE A 22 -20.83 5.01 3.26
C ILE A 22 -19.64 4.08 3.54
N ALA A 23 -19.87 2.76 3.57
CA ALA A 23 -18.80 1.78 3.73
C ALA A 23 -17.80 1.87 2.58
N ALA A 24 -18.26 1.87 1.34
CA ALA A 24 -17.43 1.94 0.15
C ALA A 24 -16.62 3.24 0.06
N SER A 25 -17.26 4.39 0.30
CA SER A 25 -16.55 5.68 0.29
C SER A 25 -15.54 5.81 1.42
N GLY A 26 -15.74 5.11 2.53
CA GLY A 26 -14.77 5.06 3.63
C GLY A 26 -13.52 4.23 3.28
N THR A 27 -13.68 3.17 2.51
CA THR A 27 -12.57 2.27 2.16
C THR A 27 -11.78 2.73 0.94
N ILE A 28 -12.33 3.58 0.07
CA ILE A 28 -11.64 4.08 -1.13
C ILE A 28 -10.32 4.80 -0.83
N THR A 29 -10.21 5.38 0.37
CA THR A 29 -9.00 6.09 0.83
C THR A 29 -7.78 5.19 0.95
N GLN A 30 -7.94 3.87 0.88
CA GLN A 30 -6.81 2.94 0.91
C GLN A 30 -6.05 2.84 -0.42
N VAL A 31 -6.73 3.13 -1.53
CA VAL A 31 -6.12 3.14 -2.87
C VAL A 31 -5.70 4.55 -3.27
N ILE A 32 -6.46 5.57 -2.82
CA ILE A 32 -6.17 6.97 -3.14
C ILE A 32 -4.99 7.48 -2.30
N PRO A 33 -3.90 7.97 -2.91
CA PRO A 33 -2.80 8.57 -2.17
C PRO A 33 -3.22 9.82 -1.36
N PRO A 34 -2.68 10.03 -0.13
CA PRO A 34 -1.71 9.21 0.60
C PRO A 34 -2.35 8.00 1.28
N SER A 35 -1.85 6.82 1.02
CA SER A 35 -2.38 5.55 1.52
C SER A 35 -1.33 4.80 2.33
N LEU A 36 -1.71 4.38 3.54
CA LEU A 36 -0.86 3.53 4.38
C LEU A 36 -0.63 2.15 3.74
N VAL A 37 -1.65 1.60 3.08
CA VAL A 37 -1.56 0.30 2.42
C VAL A 37 -0.52 0.33 1.31
N LEU A 38 -0.50 1.38 0.49
CA LEU A 38 0.49 1.56 -0.58
C LEU A 38 1.91 1.74 -0.02
N ILE A 39 2.08 2.42 1.13
CA ILE A 39 3.39 2.55 1.79
C ILE A 39 3.90 1.17 2.22
N VAL A 40 3.06 0.40 2.91
CA VAL A 40 3.44 -0.94 3.39
C VAL A 40 3.77 -1.86 2.22
N LEU A 41 2.97 -1.84 1.15
CA LEU A 41 3.23 -2.65 -0.04
C LEU A 41 4.50 -2.21 -0.77
N ALA A 42 4.78 -0.91 -0.86
CA ALA A 42 6.03 -0.39 -1.42
C ALA A 42 7.25 -0.94 -0.65
N ASP A 43 7.19 -0.91 0.68
CA ASP A 43 8.23 -1.43 1.56
C ASP A 43 8.44 -2.94 1.36
N GLN A 44 7.35 -3.72 1.37
CA GLN A 44 7.41 -5.17 1.21
C GLN A 44 7.86 -5.63 -0.19
N LEU A 45 7.59 -4.84 -1.21
CA LEU A 45 7.99 -5.09 -2.59
C LEU A 45 9.35 -4.48 -2.94
N GLY A 46 9.98 -3.75 -2.01
CA GLY A 46 11.25 -3.05 -2.22
C GLY A 46 11.16 -1.98 -3.33
N ARG A 47 10.03 -1.25 -3.41
CA ARG A 47 9.77 -0.22 -4.41
C ARG A 47 9.61 1.17 -3.78
N SER A 48 9.79 2.20 -4.59
CA SER A 48 9.58 3.58 -4.17
C SER A 48 8.12 3.82 -3.81
N VAL A 49 7.87 4.46 -2.67
CA VAL A 49 6.52 4.88 -2.26
C VAL A 49 5.95 5.91 -3.23
N GLY A 50 6.80 6.80 -3.78
CA GLY A 50 6.40 7.77 -4.79
C GLY A 50 5.86 7.10 -6.04
N ASP A 51 6.58 6.10 -6.58
CA ASP A 51 6.16 5.35 -7.77
C ASP A 51 4.90 4.55 -7.49
N MET A 52 4.78 3.95 -6.30
CA MET A 52 3.57 3.24 -5.90
C MET A 52 2.37 4.18 -5.85
N TYR A 53 2.54 5.41 -5.37
CA TYR A 53 1.50 6.43 -5.38
C TYR A 53 1.14 6.89 -6.81
N LEU A 54 2.14 7.11 -7.67
CA LEU A 54 1.91 7.46 -9.06
C LEU A 54 1.14 6.36 -9.79
N GLY A 55 1.54 5.10 -9.61
CA GLY A 55 0.83 3.94 -10.18
C GLY A 55 -0.61 3.80 -9.70
N ALA A 56 -0.91 4.24 -8.47
CA ALA A 56 -2.27 4.18 -7.93
C ALA A 56 -3.21 5.28 -8.44
N ILE A 57 -2.70 6.34 -9.09
CA ILE A 57 -3.51 7.47 -9.58
C ILE A 57 -4.58 7.00 -10.58
N GLY A 58 -4.18 6.25 -11.61
CA GLY A 58 -5.10 5.77 -12.64
C GLY A 58 -6.23 4.90 -12.06
N PRO A 59 -5.91 3.80 -11.35
CA PRO A 59 -6.91 2.99 -10.67
C PRO A 59 -7.80 3.75 -9.70
N SER A 60 -7.27 4.75 -8.98
CA SER A 60 -8.06 5.60 -8.08
C SER A 60 -9.14 6.37 -8.84
N PHE A 61 -8.79 7.00 -9.97
CA PHE A 61 -9.77 7.68 -10.80
C PHE A 61 -10.81 6.72 -11.39
N LEU A 62 -10.39 5.54 -11.84
CA LEU A 62 -11.29 4.50 -12.34
C LEU A 62 -12.28 4.05 -11.26
N GLN A 63 -11.80 3.85 -10.03
CA GLN A 63 -12.65 3.46 -8.91
C GLN A 63 -13.72 4.51 -8.60
N VAL A 64 -13.31 5.77 -8.51
CA VAL A 64 -14.25 6.88 -8.29
C VAL A 64 -15.27 6.94 -9.43
N ALA A 65 -14.82 6.81 -10.68
CA ALA A 65 -15.69 6.83 -11.84
C ALA A 65 -16.72 5.68 -11.81
N ILE A 66 -16.29 4.45 -11.52
CA ILE A 66 -17.17 3.28 -11.40
C ILE A 66 -18.23 3.50 -10.31
N PHE A 67 -17.81 4.01 -9.15
CA PHE A 67 -18.73 4.27 -8.04
C PHE A 67 -19.73 5.40 -8.37
N MET A 68 -19.27 6.46 -9.00
CA MET A 68 -20.13 7.55 -9.45
C MET A 68 -21.14 7.10 -10.51
N LEU A 69 -20.68 6.33 -11.50
CA LEU A 69 -21.55 5.78 -12.54
C LEU A 69 -22.60 4.85 -11.96
N PHE A 70 -22.26 4.05 -10.96
CA PHE A 70 -23.23 3.20 -10.27
C PHE A 70 -24.29 4.01 -9.53
N ILE A 71 -23.91 5.07 -8.82
CA ILE A 71 -24.88 5.97 -8.15
C ILE A 71 -25.76 6.67 -9.18
N LEU A 72 -25.19 7.14 -10.29
CA LEU A 72 -25.97 7.76 -11.39
C LEU A 72 -26.95 6.74 -11.98
N PHE A 73 -26.50 5.52 -12.25
CA PHE A 73 -27.37 4.44 -12.71
C PHE A 73 -28.54 4.21 -11.77
N LEU A 74 -28.27 4.10 -10.46
CA LEU A 74 -29.34 3.93 -9.45
C LEU A 74 -30.28 5.13 -9.39
N SER A 75 -29.77 6.34 -9.53
CA SER A 75 -30.57 7.56 -9.53
C SER A 75 -31.57 7.60 -10.68
N VAL A 76 -31.19 7.04 -11.84
CA VAL A 76 -32.08 6.99 -13.03
C VAL A 76 -33.04 5.82 -12.96
N PHE A 77 -32.53 4.60 -12.62
CA PHE A 77 -33.34 3.37 -12.69
C PHE A 77 -34.10 3.04 -11.41
N ARG A 78 -33.63 3.55 -10.25
CA ARG A 78 -34.27 3.34 -8.93
C ARG A 78 -34.42 4.65 -8.14
N PRO A 79 -35.14 5.64 -8.65
CA PRO A 79 -35.28 6.96 -8.00
C PRO A 79 -35.96 6.89 -6.63
N LYS A 80 -36.70 5.82 -6.35
CA LYS A 80 -37.32 5.58 -5.04
C LYS A 80 -36.31 5.21 -3.96
N ASP A 81 -35.22 4.55 -4.33
CA ASP A 81 -34.13 4.16 -3.40
C ASP A 81 -33.13 5.30 -3.16
N VAL A 82 -33.05 6.26 -4.11
CA VAL A 82 -32.18 7.44 -4.07
C VAL A 82 -33.03 8.69 -4.32
N PRO A 83 -33.91 9.08 -3.38
CA PRO A 83 -34.77 10.23 -3.58
C PRO A 83 -33.98 11.52 -3.68
N ALA A 84 -34.39 12.40 -4.59
CA ALA A 84 -33.83 13.74 -4.66
C ALA A 84 -34.17 14.54 -3.39
N LEU A 85 -33.22 15.32 -2.90
CA LEU A 85 -33.48 16.22 -1.77
C LEU A 85 -34.65 17.15 -2.09
N PRO A 86 -35.64 17.33 -1.17
CA PRO A 86 -36.70 18.27 -1.34
C PRO A 86 -36.20 19.68 -1.58
N PRO A 87 -36.89 20.52 -2.39
CA PRO A 87 -36.45 21.89 -2.67
C PRO A 87 -36.16 22.71 -1.41
N GLU A 88 -36.96 22.50 -0.37
CA GLU A 88 -36.87 23.18 0.93
C GLU A 88 -35.58 22.85 1.68
N ALA A 89 -35.01 21.66 1.45
CA ALA A 89 -33.76 21.22 2.07
C ALA A 89 -32.52 21.56 1.25
N ARG A 90 -32.71 22.07 0.03
CA ARG A 90 -31.63 22.54 -0.83
C ARG A 90 -31.26 23.94 -0.40
N GLY A 91 -30.03 24.09 0.13
CA GLY A 91 -29.50 25.42 0.37
C GLY A 91 -29.38 26.21 -0.95
N GLU A 92 -29.72 27.46 -0.94
CA GLU A 92 -29.49 28.36 -2.08
C GLU A 92 -27.98 28.45 -2.35
N LEU A 93 -27.60 28.25 -3.61
CA LEU A 93 -26.21 28.38 -4.04
C LEU A 93 -25.84 29.86 -4.07
N ASN A 94 -25.46 30.38 -2.93
CA ASN A 94 -25.00 31.76 -2.81
C ASN A 94 -23.49 31.81 -2.51
N ARG A 95 -22.89 33.00 -2.70
CA ARG A 95 -21.46 33.22 -2.51
C ARG A 95 -21.01 32.88 -1.07
N ALA A 96 -21.88 33.10 -0.06
CA ALA A 96 -21.58 32.79 1.32
C ALA A 96 -21.46 31.28 1.57
N LEU A 97 -22.32 30.48 0.95
CA LEU A 97 -22.26 29.02 1.03
C LEU A 97 -20.97 28.49 0.36
N VAL A 98 -20.64 29.00 -0.83
CA VAL A 98 -19.41 28.62 -1.55
C VAL A 98 -18.17 28.94 -0.73
N LEU A 99 -18.08 30.14 -0.16
CA LEU A 99 -16.96 30.54 0.71
C LEU A 99 -16.86 29.69 1.98
N LYS A 100 -18.00 29.33 2.57
CA LYS A 100 -18.03 28.46 3.77
C LYS A 100 -17.54 27.05 3.44
N VAL A 101 -17.95 26.48 2.29
CA VAL A 101 -17.52 25.17 1.82
C VAL A 101 -16.02 25.19 1.49
N LEU A 102 -15.57 26.18 0.72
CA LEU A 102 -14.15 26.34 0.39
C LEU A 102 -13.29 26.55 1.65
N GLY A 103 -13.75 27.37 2.58
CA GLY A 103 -13.05 27.60 3.86
C GLY A 103 -12.89 26.33 4.71
N GLY A 104 -13.84 25.39 4.60
CA GLY A 104 -13.74 24.08 5.26
C GLY A 104 -12.86 23.07 4.52
N MET A 105 -12.85 23.12 3.19
CA MET A 105 -12.12 22.14 2.35
C MET A 105 -10.66 22.53 2.09
N ILE A 106 -10.40 23.82 1.80
CA ILE A 106 -9.06 24.28 1.39
C ILE A 106 -7.96 23.88 2.38
N PRO A 107 -8.12 24.08 3.71
CA PRO A 107 -7.07 23.71 4.65
C PRO A 107 -6.68 22.23 4.60
N SER A 108 -7.67 21.35 4.47
CA SER A 108 -7.43 19.90 4.35
C SER A 108 -6.76 19.55 3.03
N ILE A 109 -7.18 20.16 1.92
CA ILE A 109 -6.59 19.98 0.60
C ILE A 109 -5.14 20.45 0.61
N VAL A 110 -4.85 21.63 1.17
CA VAL A 110 -3.49 22.16 1.29
C VAL A 110 -2.60 21.21 2.09
N LEU A 111 -3.12 20.63 3.17
CA LEU A 111 -2.37 19.67 3.98
C LEU A 111 -2.05 18.40 3.18
N ILE A 112 -3.01 17.86 2.42
CA ILE A 112 -2.80 16.71 1.54
C ILE A 112 -1.74 17.03 0.49
N PHE A 113 -1.84 18.16 -0.21
CA PHE A 113 -0.86 18.57 -1.21
C PHE A 113 0.52 18.83 -0.62
N LEU A 114 0.60 19.33 0.61
CA LEU A 114 1.88 19.52 1.29
C LEU A 114 2.56 18.18 1.56
N VAL A 115 1.82 17.19 2.09
CA VAL A 115 2.35 15.85 2.38
C VAL A 115 2.73 15.12 1.09
N LEU A 116 1.83 15.05 0.13
CA LEU A 116 2.09 14.37 -1.16
C LEU A 116 3.14 15.09 -1.99
N GLY A 117 3.06 16.42 -2.07
CA GLY A 117 3.98 17.22 -2.85
C GLY A 117 5.43 17.09 -2.38
N THR A 118 5.66 17.03 -1.07
CA THR A 118 7.01 16.81 -0.53
C THR A 118 7.57 15.43 -0.86
N ILE A 119 6.71 14.39 -0.91
CA ILE A 119 7.13 13.05 -1.33
C ILE A 119 7.43 13.01 -2.83
N PHE A 120 6.54 13.53 -3.69
CA PHE A 120 6.73 13.51 -5.15
C PHE A 120 7.90 14.34 -5.63
N LEU A 121 8.18 15.45 -4.96
CA LEU A 121 9.35 16.29 -5.26
C LEU A 121 10.66 15.74 -4.67
N GLY A 122 10.60 14.62 -3.94
CA GLY A 122 11.77 14.03 -3.29
C GLY A 122 12.34 14.89 -2.15
N LEU A 123 11.57 15.87 -1.64
CA LEU A 123 12.00 16.77 -0.56
C LEU A 123 11.92 16.14 0.83
N ALA A 124 11.06 15.14 0.99
CA ALA A 124 10.85 14.44 2.25
C ALA A 124 10.59 12.95 2.01
N THR A 125 11.11 12.13 2.91
CA THR A 125 10.74 10.71 2.99
C THR A 125 9.27 10.59 3.44
N PRO A 126 8.60 9.46 3.20
CA PRO A 126 7.22 9.24 3.67
C PRO A 126 7.05 9.47 5.18
N THR A 127 8.07 9.11 5.99
CA THR A 127 8.06 9.31 7.45
C THR A 127 8.12 10.79 7.81
N GLU A 128 9.00 11.55 7.16
CA GLU A 128 9.11 13.00 7.37
C GLU A 128 7.86 13.74 6.90
N ALA A 129 7.31 13.35 5.74
CA ALA A 129 6.06 13.90 5.24
C ALA A 129 4.88 13.58 6.18
N GLY A 130 4.86 12.39 6.79
CA GLY A 130 3.92 12.05 7.85
C GLY A 130 4.03 12.95 9.08
N ALA A 131 5.27 13.25 9.51
CA ALA A 131 5.51 14.20 10.61
C ALA A 131 5.02 15.61 10.26
N LEU A 132 5.28 16.10 9.04
CA LEU A 132 4.72 17.36 8.55
C LEU A 132 3.19 17.35 8.56
N GLY A 133 2.58 16.21 8.20
CA GLY A 133 1.13 16.00 8.26
C GLY A 133 0.58 16.16 9.68
N VAL A 134 1.26 15.58 10.69
CA VAL A 134 0.88 15.72 12.10
C VAL A 134 0.98 17.18 12.55
N VAL A 135 2.09 17.87 12.26
CA VAL A 135 2.27 19.28 12.60
C VAL A 135 1.19 20.14 11.93
N GLY A 136 0.90 19.89 10.65
CA GLY A 136 -0.14 20.60 9.91
C GLY A 136 -1.55 20.35 10.48
N ALA A 137 -1.88 19.12 10.87
CA ALA A 137 -3.15 18.79 11.51
C ALA A 137 -3.28 19.46 12.87
N MET A 138 -2.21 19.50 13.68
CA MET A 138 -2.18 20.22 14.94
C MET A 138 -2.35 21.73 14.74
N ALA A 139 -1.70 22.32 13.74
CA ALA A 139 -1.85 23.73 13.39
C ALA A 139 -3.30 24.05 12.98
N LEU A 140 -3.93 23.18 12.18
CA LEU A 140 -5.35 23.31 11.83
C LEU A 140 -6.27 23.24 13.05
N ALA A 141 -6.03 22.27 13.95
CA ALA A 141 -6.79 22.15 15.20
C ALA A 141 -6.63 23.38 16.09
N ALA A 142 -5.41 23.95 16.17
CA ALA A 142 -5.13 25.17 16.90
C ALA A 142 -5.83 26.39 16.28
N ALA A 143 -5.79 26.54 14.95
CA ALA A 143 -6.47 27.60 14.23
C ALA A 143 -7.99 27.59 14.47
N HIS A 144 -8.59 26.40 14.57
CA HIS A 144 -10.00 26.21 14.90
C HIS A 144 -10.29 26.23 16.42
N ARG A 145 -9.29 26.54 17.27
CA ARG A 145 -9.37 26.52 18.73
C ARG A 145 -9.89 25.20 19.31
N ARG A 146 -9.56 24.09 18.65
CA ARG A 146 -9.94 22.72 19.05
C ARG A 146 -8.75 21.89 19.53
N LEU A 147 -7.52 22.44 19.50
CA LEU A 147 -6.33 21.76 20.02
C LEU A 147 -6.38 21.75 21.55
N THR A 148 -6.67 20.58 22.12
CA THR A 148 -6.68 20.32 23.55
C THR A 148 -5.65 19.25 23.89
N TRP A 149 -5.15 19.22 25.11
CA TRP A 149 -4.25 18.18 25.57
C TRP A 149 -4.87 16.78 25.48
N ASP A 150 -6.17 16.68 25.76
CA ASP A 150 -6.90 15.40 25.63
C ASP A 150 -6.95 14.90 24.19
N LEU A 151 -7.12 15.79 23.21
CA LEU A 151 -7.07 15.43 21.79
C LEU A 151 -5.70 14.87 21.40
N VAL A 152 -4.62 15.55 21.83
CA VAL A 152 -3.25 15.08 21.58
C VAL A 152 -3.01 13.73 22.23
N LYS A 153 -3.41 13.58 23.49
CA LYS A 153 -3.27 12.32 24.24
C LYS A 153 -4.03 11.18 23.58
N GLN A 154 -5.26 11.42 23.12
CA GLN A 154 -6.03 10.43 22.37
C GLN A 154 -5.33 10.01 21.06
N GLY A 155 -4.79 10.98 20.31
CA GLY A 155 -4.00 10.72 19.11
C GLY A 155 -2.78 9.86 19.41
N MET A 156 -2.01 10.19 20.46
CA MET A 156 -0.86 9.41 20.90
C MET A 156 -1.23 7.98 21.29
N HIS A 157 -2.33 7.80 22.06
CA HIS A 157 -2.81 6.46 22.44
C HIS A 157 -3.23 5.64 21.22
N SER A 158 -3.97 6.25 20.29
CA SER A 158 -4.38 5.55 19.05
C SER A 158 -3.17 5.13 18.22
N THR A 159 -2.19 6.02 18.07
CA THR A 159 -0.94 5.70 17.35
C THR A 159 -0.18 4.58 18.05
N MET A 160 -0.05 4.62 19.38
CA MET A 160 0.62 3.57 20.15
C MET A 160 -0.06 2.20 19.96
N HIS A 161 -1.39 2.14 20.00
CA HIS A 161 -2.13 0.88 19.79
C HIS A 161 -1.89 0.31 18.40
N ILE A 162 -2.02 1.13 17.37
CA ILE A 162 -1.81 0.68 15.98
C ILE A 162 -0.36 0.25 15.79
N THR A 163 0.61 1.05 16.23
CA THR A 163 2.03 0.72 16.08
C THR A 163 2.39 -0.56 16.82
N SER A 164 1.90 -0.75 18.06
CA SER A 164 2.16 -1.97 18.82
C SER A 164 1.59 -3.22 18.13
N MET A 165 0.38 -3.10 17.56
CA MET A 165 -0.23 -4.18 16.78
C MET A 165 0.62 -4.52 15.55
N VAL A 166 1.02 -3.51 14.77
CA VAL A 166 1.83 -3.70 13.55
C VAL A 166 3.18 -4.33 13.89
N VAL A 167 3.88 -3.83 14.93
CA VAL A 167 5.17 -4.40 15.37
C VAL A 167 5.01 -5.86 15.79
N PHE A 168 3.93 -6.20 16.50
CA PHE A 168 3.66 -7.57 16.91
C PHE A 168 3.43 -8.50 15.70
N ILE A 169 2.65 -8.06 14.72
CA ILE A 169 2.44 -8.77 13.45
C ILE A 169 3.77 -8.96 12.71
N LEU A 170 4.60 -7.92 12.62
CA LEU A 170 5.92 -7.98 11.97
C LEU A 170 6.84 -9.00 12.62
N VAL A 171 6.88 -9.08 13.95
CA VAL A 171 7.67 -10.10 14.66
C VAL A 171 7.19 -11.51 14.30
N GLY A 172 5.88 -11.74 14.31
CA GLY A 172 5.29 -13.01 13.90
C GLY A 172 5.57 -13.35 12.43
N ALA A 173 5.41 -12.40 11.54
CA ALA A 173 5.68 -12.54 10.10
C ALA A 173 7.15 -12.85 9.84
N THR A 174 8.08 -12.19 10.54
CA THR A 174 9.52 -12.46 10.43
C THR A 174 9.86 -13.87 10.88
N CYS A 175 9.33 -14.30 12.02
CA CYS A 175 9.52 -15.68 12.49
C CYS A 175 8.99 -16.70 11.48
N PHE A 176 7.77 -16.48 10.96
CA PHE A 176 7.18 -17.35 9.94
C PHE A 176 8.06 -17.39 8.68
N SER A 177 8.47 -16.23 8.15
CA SER A 177 9.28 -16.14 6.94
C SER A 177 10.63 -16.81 7.07
N LEU A 178 11.29 -16.69 8.22
CA LEU A 178 12.57 -17.37 8.49
C LEU A 178 12.40 -18.90 8.49
N VAL A 179 11.40 -19.42 9.16
CA VAL A 179 11.11 -20.86 9.18
C VAL A 179 10.74 -21.35 7.79
N PHE A 180 9.87 -20.62 7.11
CA PHE A 180 9.40 -20.95 5.78
C PHE A 180 10.54 -21.00 4.75
N GLN A 181 11.43 -20.00 4.76
CA GLN A 181 12.62 -19.97 3.90
C GLN A 181 13.62 -21.08 4.26
N GLY A 182 13.81 -21.33 5.56
CA GLY A 182 14.70 -22.40 6.05
C GLY A 182 14.23 -23.81 5.69
N MET A 183 12.94 -23.96 5.32
CA MET A 183 12.35 -25.22 4.84
C MET A 183 12.18 -25.26 3.31
N ASP A 184 12.89 -24.40 2.58
CA ASP A 184 12.77 -24.25 1.11
C ASP A 184 11.33 -23.95 0.63
N GLY A 185 10.52 -23.34 1.49
CA GLY A 185 9.12 -23.05 1.21
C GLY A 185 8.92 -22.13 -0.01
N SER A 186 9.85 -21.20 -0.25
CA SER A 186 9.82 -20.32 -1.43
C SER A 186 9.95 -21.13 -2.72
N LEU A 187 10.86 -22.11 -2.78
CA LEU A 187 11.05 -23.00 -3.93
C LEU A 187 9.82 -23.88 -4.16
N TRP A 188 9.21 -24.36 -3.06
CA TRP A 188 7.99 -25.16 -3.15
C TRP A 188 6.82 -24.37 -3.74
N ILE A 189 6.59 -23.14 -3.28
CA ILE A 189 5.55 -22.25 -3.83
C ILE A 189 5.86 -21.88 -5.29
N GLU A 190 7.10 -21.55 -5.59
CA GLU A 190 7.52 -21.24 -6.96
C GLU A 190 7.21 -22.41 -7.90
N HIS A 191 7.57 -23.64 -7.51
CA HIS A 191 7.29 -24.84 -8.30
C HIS A 191 5.78 -25.10 -8.46
N MET A 192 4.98 -24.85 -7.40
CA MET A 192 3.54 -24.99 -7.44
C MET A 192 2.88 -23.94 -8.34
N LEU A 193 3.32 -22.69 -8.27
CA LEU A 193 2.72 -21.57 -9.01
C LEU A 193 3.24 -21.45 -10.45
N SER A 194 4.47 -21.91 -10.75
CA SER A 194 5.02 -21.94 -12.10
C SER A 194 4.26 -22.88 -13.04
N GLY A 195 3.55 -23.87 -12.46
CA GLY A 195 2.69 -24.78 -13.22
C GLY A 195 1.29 -24.24 -13.57
N ILE A 196 0.95 -23.02 -13.15
CA ILE A 196 -0.38 -22.44 -13.41
C ILE A 196 -0.52 -22.10 -14.91
N PRO A 197 -1.57 -22.60 -15.58
CA PRO A 197 -1.82 -22.27 -16.97
C PRO A 197 -2.16 -20.78 -17.13
N GLY A 198 -1.70 -20.16 -18.24
CA GLY A 198 -1.97 -18.76 -18.56
C GLY A 198 -0.83 -17.79 -18.27
N GLY A 199 0.35 -18.28 -17.83
CA GLY A 199 1.53 -17.43 -17.61
C GLY A 199 1.31 -16.31 -16.61
N PRO A 200 1.83 -15.08 -16.84
CA PRO A 200 1.72 -13.97 -15.91
C PRO A 200 0.27 -13.59 -15.56
N ILE A 201 -0.64 -13.61 -16.54
CA ILE A 201 -2.06 -13.29 -16.32
C ILE A 201 -2.73 -14.38 -15.50
N GLY A 202 -2.46 -15.67 -15.77
CA GLY A 202 -2.98 -16.79 -14.98
C GLY A 202 -2.54 -16.70 -13.52
N PHE A 203 -1.27 -16.36 -13.28
CA PHE A 203 -0.73 -16.11 -11.95
C PHE A 203 -1.47 -14.95 -11.25
N LEU A 204 -1.65 -13.79 -11.92
CA LEU A 204 -2.34 -12.65 -11.34
C LEU A 204 -3.79 -12.98 -10.98
N ILE A 205 -4.52 -13.69 -11.84
CA ILE A 205 -5.90 -14.11 -11.56
C ILE A 205 -5.93 -15.04 -10.35
N PHE A 206 -5.06 -16.05 -10.31
CA PHE A 206 -5.00 -17.00 -9.20
C PHE A 206 -4.69 -16.29 -7.89
N VAL A 207 -3.66 -15.44 -7.86
CA VAL A 207 -3.25 -14.69 -6.66
C VAL A 207 -4.36 -13.77 -6.18
N ASN A 208 -5.03 -13.08 -7.09
CA ASN A 208 -6.13 -12.19 -6.69
C ASN A 208 -7.33 -12.94 -6.13
N ILE A 209 -7.68 -14.10 -6.71
CA ILE A 209 -8.73 -14.97 -6.15
C ILE A 209 -8.31 -15.49 -4.76
N PHE A 210 -7.08 -15.95 -4.63
CA PHE A 210 -6.54 -16.45 -3.38
C PHE A 210 -6.54 -15.39 -2.28
N ILE A 211 -6.04 -14.18 -2.56
CA ILE A 211 -6.04 -13.05 -1.62
C ILE A 211 -7.46 -12.61 -1.28
N PHE A 212 -8.37 -12.62 -2.25
CA PHE A 212 -9.78 -12.32 -2.00
C PHE A 212 -10.39 -13.26 -0.95
N PHE A 213 -10.12 -14.56 -1.04
CA PHE A 213 -10.59 -15.52 -0.02
C PHE A 213 -9.85 -15.39 1.31
N LEU A 214 -8.54 -15.15 1.30
CA LEU A 214 -7.78 -14.87 2.52
C LEU A 214 -8.31 -13.65 3.25
N ALA A 215 -8.73 -12.63 2.53
CA ALA A 215 -9.25 -11.38 3.04
C ALA A 215 -10.57 -11.51 3.84
N PHE A 216 -11.21 -12.68 3.85
CA PHE A 216 -12.31 -12.97 4.77
C PHE A 216 -11.83 -13.21 6.21
N PHE A 217 -10.56 -13.62 6.40
CA PHE A 217 -10.02 -14.05 7.68
C PHE A 217 -8.88 -13.18 8.17
N LEU A 218 -8.07 -12.68 7.24
CA LEU A 218 -6.87 -11.89 7.50
C LEU A 218 -7.13 -10.43 7.13
N ASP A 219 -6.53 -9.53 7.92
CA ASP A 219 -6.51 -8.13 7.57
C ASP A 219 -5.41 -7.81 6.53
N PHE A 220 -5.33 -6.55 6.10
CA PHE A 220 -4.36 -6.16 5.09
C PHE A 220 -2.91 -6.22 5.60
N PHE A 221 -2.66 -5.98 6.90
CA PHE A 221 -1.31 -6.05 7.46
C PHE A 221 -0.76 -7.47 7.41
N GLU A 222 -1.57 -8.45 7.80
CA GLU A 222 -1.20 -9.86 7.78
C GLU A 222 -0.92 -10.33 6.35
N ILE A 223 -1.79 -9.96 5.40
CA ILE A 223 -1.57 -10.28 3.99
C ILE A 223 -0.31 -9.60 3.46
N ALA A 224 -0.13 -8.31 3.73
CA ALA A 224 1.01 -7.55 3.24
C ALA A 224 2.34 -8.04 3.80
N PHE A 225 2.41 -8.40 5.08
CA PHE A 225 3.67 -8.80 5.71
C PHE A 225 4.00 -10.29 5.59
N ILE A 226 3.01 -11.17 5.35
CA ILE A 226 3.21 -12.61 5.25
C ILE A 226 3.12 -13.06 3.80
N VAL A 227 2.02 -12.74 3.11
CA VAL A 227 1.70 -13.31 1.81
C VAL A 227 2.45 -12.60 0.68
N VAL A 228 2.51 -11.27 0.72
CA VAL A 228 3.14 -10.47 -0.35
C VAL A 228 4.63 -10.78 -0.52
N PRO A 229 5.46 -10.86 0.53
CA PRO A 229 6.88 -11.22 0.39
C PRO A 229 7.11 -12.62 -0.20
N MET A 230 6.17 -13.55 -0.02
CA MET A 230 6.25 -14.89 -0.61
C MET A 230 5.91 -14.89 -2.11
N LEU A 231 5.02 -13.99 -2.54
CA LEU A 231 4.56 -13.90 -3.93
C LEU A 231 5.44 -12.97 -4.79
N ALA A 232 6.10 -11.99 -4.19
CA ALA A 232 6.90 -11.00 -4.90
C ALA A 232 8.03 -11.58 -5.77
N PRO A 233 8.85 -12.54 -5.31
CA PRO A 233 9.89 -13.17 -6.12
C PRO A 233 9.32 -13.89 -7.35
N ILE A 234 8.16 -14.54 -7.20
CA ILE A 234 7.49 -15.25 -8.29
C ILE A 234 6.93 -14.27 -9.32
N ALA A 235 6.30 -13.19 -8.86
CA ALA A 235 5.84 -12.13 -9.75
C ALA A 235 7.00 -11.55 -10.57
N GLN A 236 8.15 -11.33 -9.93
CA GLN A 236 9.36 -10.83 -10.58
C GLN A 236 9.94 -11.84 -11.60
N SER A 237 9.99 -13.13 -11.27
CA SER A 237 10.47 -14.18 -12.20
C SER A 237 9.57 -14.33 -13.42
N LEU A 238 8.28 -14.03 -13.30
CA LEU A 238 7.32 -13.99 -14.41
C LEU A 238 7.35 -12.69 -15.21
N GLY A 239 8.26 -11.75 -14.89
CA GLY A 239 8.37 -10.46 -15.58
C GLY A 239 7.24 -9.48 -15.26
N ILE A 240 6.51 -9.67 -14.16
CA ILE A 240 5.44 -8.77 -13.73
C ILE A 240 6.06 -7.56 -13.04
N ASP A 241 5.68 -6.35 -13.46
CA ASP A 241 6.07 -5.13 -12.78
C ASP A 241 5.54 -5.11 -11.33
N LEU A 242 6.44 -4.92 -10.36
CA LEU A 242 6.08 -5.02 -8.94
C LEU A 242 5.24 -3.83 -8.45
N ILE A 243 5.28 -2.67 -9.13
CA ILE A 243 4.41 -1.54 -8.80
C ILE A 243 2.99 -1.86 -9.26
N TRP A 244 2.84 -2.36 -10.49
CA TRP A 244 1.55 -2.84 -10.98
C TRP A 244 0.99 -3.95 -10.08
N PHE A 245 1.82 -4.93 -9.71
CA PHE A 245 1.44 -6.00 -8.79
C PHE A 245 0.99 -5.45 -7.43
N GLY A 246 1.75 -4.54 -6.83
CA GLY A 246 1.41 -3.94 -5.53
C GLY A 246 0.12 -3.12 -5.56
N VAL A 247 -0.08 -2.30 -6.58
CA VAL A 247 -1.31 -1.52 -6.75
C VAL A 247 -2.52 -2.44 -6.95
N LEU A 248 -2.36 -3.50 -7.76
CA LEU A 248 -3.41 -4.49 -7.98
C LEU A 248 -3.80 -5.20 -6.67
N LEU A 249 -2.81 -5.60 -5.86
CA LEU A 249 -3.05 -6.19 -4.54
C LEU A 249 -3.71 -5.19 -3.59
N CYS A 250 -3.30 -3.92 -3.60
CA CYS A 250 -3.92 -2.86 -2.80
C CYS A 250 -5.43 -2.75 -3.09
N ILE A 251 -5.81 -2.74 -4.37
CA ILE A 251 -7.20 -2.68 -4.80
C ILE A 251 -7.96 -3.91 -4.31
N ASN A 252 -7.37 -5.10 -4.42
CA ASN A 252 -8.01 -6.32 -3.97
C ASN A 252 -8.13 -6.38 -2.44
N MET A 253 -7.08 -6.06 -1.69
CA MET A 253 -7.08 -6.05 -0.22
C MET A 253 -8.07 -5.04 0.37
N GLN A 254 -8.42 -3.97 -0.36
CA GLN A 254 -9.50 -3.07 0.05
C GLN A 254 -10.82 -3.83 0.24
N THR A 255 -11.05 -4.94 -0.46
CA THR A 255 -12.26 -5.76 -0.28
C THR A 255 -12.38 -6.33 1.12
N SER A 256 -11.25 -6.62 1.81
CA SER A 256 -11.23 -7.18 3.17
C SER A 256 -12.02 -6.33 4.17
N PHE A 257 -12.01 -5.00 3.98
CA PHE A 257 -12.73 -4.09 4.86
C PHE A 257 -14.25 -4.10 4.67
N MET A 258 -14.72 -4.62 3.53
CA MET A 258 -16.14 -4.70 3.17
C MET A 258 -16.69 -6.12 3.12
N HIS A 259 -15.86 -7.14 3.37
CA HIS A 259 -16.33 -8.54 3.38
C HIS A 259 -17.23 -8.83 4.58
N PRO A 260 -18.49 -9.25 4.39
CA PRO A 260 -19.24 -9.88 5.46
C PRO A 260 -18.64 -11.25 5.81
N PRO A 261 -18.56 -11.66 7.10
CA PRO A 261 -19.00 -10.95 8.29
C PRO A 261 -17.93 -10.09 8.97
N PHE A 262 -16.65 -10.17 8.58
CA PHE A 262 -15.53 -9.61 9.36
C PHE A 262 -14.99 -8.25 8.88
N GLY A 263 -15.59 -7.65 7.85
CA GLY A 263 -15.13 -6.36 7.32
C GLY A 263 -15.17 -5.24 8.36
N PHE A 264 -14.01 -4.67 8.68
CA PHE A 264 -13.88 -3.60 9.68
C PHE A 264 -14.78 -2.40 9.41
N ALA A 265 -14.94 -2.01 8.13
CA ALA A 265 -15.83 -0.90 7.76
C ALA A 265 -17.29 -1.19 8.12
N LEU A 266 -17.72 -2.44 7.99
CA LEU A 266 -19.09 -2.86 8.31
C LEU A 266 -19.31 -2.89 9.83
N PHE A 267 -18.33 -3.36 10.60
CA PHE A 267 -18.39 -3.32 12.06
C PHE A 267 -18.45 -1.90 12.59
N TYR A 268 -17.53 -1.05 12.09
CA TYR A 268 -17.52 0.35 12.47
C TYR A 268 -18.85 1.04 12.13
N LEU A 269 -19.35 0.79 10.91
CA LEU A 269 -20.63 1.33 10.50
C LEU A 269 -21.79 0.82 11.38
N ARG A 270 -21.74 -0.45 11.80
CA ARG A 270 -22.74 -1.02 12.72
C ARG A 270 -22.72 -0.33 14.08
N SER A 271 -21.55 0.01 14.59
CA SER A 271 -21.40 0.66 15.91
C SER A 271 -22.03 2.05 15.96
N ILE A 272 -22.06 2.77 14.82
CA ILE A 272 -22.59 4.14 14.71
C ILE A 272 -23.99 4.20 14.09
N ALA A 273 -24.46 3.11 13.49
CA ALA A 273 -25.76 3.07 12.82
C ALA A 273 -26.93 3.11 13.83
N PRO A 274 -27.99 3.85 13.53
CA PRO A 274 -29.21 3.84 14.34
C PRO A 274 -29.78 2.41 14.46
N ARG A 275 -30.49 2.14 15.57
CA ARG A 275 -31.11 0.83 15.82
C ARG A 275 -32.14 0.40 14.76
N THR A 276 -32.66 1.34 13.98
CA THR A 276 -33.60 1.09 12.87
C THR A 276 -32.93 0.39 11.69
N VAL A 277 -31.60 0.48 11.54
CA VAL A 277 -30.82 -0.18 10.49
C VAL A 277 -30.44 -1.58 10.97
N LYS A 278 -30.85 -2.61 10.24
CA LYS A 278 -30.50 -3.99 10.54
C LYS A 278 -29.07 -4.30 10.07
N THR A 279 -28.39 -5.20 10.76
CA THR A 279 -27.05 -5.67 10.34
C THR A 279 -27.06 -6.29 8.94
N SER A 280 -28.15 -7.00 8.61
CA SER A 280 -28.35 -7.55 7.26
C SER A 280 -28.42 -6.47 6.17
N ASP A 281 -28.95 -5.29 6.47
CA ASP A 281 -28.99 -4.19 5.50
C ASP A 281 -27.59 -3.61 5.23
N ILE A 282 -26.75 -3.56 6.25
CA ILE A 282 -25.35 -3.15 6.12
C ILE A 282 -24.57 -4.14 5.23
N TYR A 283 -24.71 -5.45 5.51
CA TYR A 283 -24.03 -6.50 4.76
C TYR A 283 -24.50 -6.57 3.30
N MET A 284 -25.82 -6.60 3.09
CA MET A 284 -26.37 -6.63 1.73
C MET A 284 -26.09 -5.35 0.96
N GLY A 285 -25.97 -4.23 1.68
CA GLY A 285 -25.59 -2.94 1.10
C GLY A 285 -24.16 -2.91 0.58
N ALA A 286 -23.24 -3.63 1.19
CA ALA A 286 -21.83 -3.69 0.77
C ALA A 286 -21.60 -4.54 -0.49
N ILE A 287 -22.43 -5.56 -0.75
CA ILE A 287 -22.21 -6.53 -1.85
C ILE A 287 -22.08 -5.87 -3.23
N PRO A 288 -22.95 -4.93 -3.65
CA PRO A 288 -22.80 -4.30 -4.96
C PRO A 288 -21.46 -3.55 -5.12
N TRP A 289 -20.99 -2.91 -4.05
CA TRP A 289 -19.73 -2.18 -4.04
C TRP A 289 -18.52 -3.13 -4.11
N LEU A 290 -18.62 -4.25 -3.41
CA LEU A 290 -17.63 -5.33 -3.51
C LEU A 290 -17.53 -5.87 -4.94
N GLY A 291 -18.69 -6.08 -5.60
CA GLY A 291 -18.72 -6.49 -6.99
C GLY A 291 -18.03 -5.49 -7.94
N MET A 292 -18.28 -4.18 -7.75
CA MET A 292 -17.61 -3.13 -8.53
C MET A 292 -16.10 -3.09 -8.27
N GLN A 293 -15.68 -3.38 -7.06
CA GLN A 293 -14.25 -3.49 -6.72
C GLN A 293 -13.58 -4.64 -7.46
N LEU A 294 -14.24 -5.80 -7.52
CA LEU A 294 -13.73 -6.95 -8.29
C LEU A 294 -13.70 -6.65 -9.81
N ILE A 295 -14.65 -5.86 -10.31
CA ILE A 295 -14.59 -5.36 -11.70
C ILE A 295 -13.35 -4.49 -11.89
N LEU A 296 -13.03 -3.60 -10.96
CA LEU A 296 -11.81 -2.79 -11.02
C LEU A 296 -10.56 -3.66 -10.99
N VAL A 297 -10.50 -4.68 -10.13
CA VAL A 297 -9.40 -5.67 -10.11
C VAL A 297 -9.24 -6.31 -11.49
N ALA A 298 -10.33 -6.75 -12.11
CA ALA A 298 -10.29 -7.33 -13.45
C ALA A 298 -9.80 -6.31 -14.49
N ILE A 299 -10.28 -5.07 -14.46
CA ILE A 299 -9.81 -4.01 -15.37
C ILE A 299 -8.30 -3.82 -15.24
N VAL A 300 -7.77 -3.72 -14.03
CA VAL A 300 -6.34 -3.49 -13.80
C VAL A 300 -5.48 -4.69 -14.18
N ILE A 301 -5.99 -5.94 -14.06
CA ILE A 301 -5.30 -7.13 -14.57
C ILE A 301 -5.15 -7.09 -16.10
N PHE A 302 -6.21 -6.73 -16.82
CA PHE A 302 -6.20 -6.75 -18.29
C PHE A 302 -5.75 -5.43 -18.92
N TRP A 303 -5.60 -4.36 -18.13
CA TRP A 303 -5.15 -3.05 -18.58
C TRP A 303 -4.03 -2.51 -17.66
N PRO A 304 -2.82 -3.09 -17.74
CA PRO A 304 -1.68 -2.70 -16.91
C PRO A 304 -1.26 -1.24 -17.10
N GLU A 305 -1.50 -0.65 -18.29
CA GLU A 305 -1.18 0.75 -18.55
C GLU A 305 -1.97 1.71 -17.65
N SER A 306 -3.09 1.29 -17.09
CA SER A 306 -3.82 2.09 -16.09
C SER A 306 -2.96 2.43 -14.86
N VAL A 307 -1.98 1.60 -14.55
CA VAL A 307 -0.99 1.77 -13.48
C VAL A 307 0.33 2.32 -14.03
N THR A 308 0.87 1.67 -15.06
CA THR A 308 2.24 1.91 -15.53
C THR A 308 2.41 3.16 -16.39
N TYR A 309 1.31 3.75 -16.87
CA TYR A 309 1.36 4.98 -17.69
C TYR A 309 1.99 6.18 -16.97
N TRP A 310 1.78 6.25 -15.65
CA TRP A 310 2.23 7.36 -14.81
C TRP A 310 3.64 7.19 -14.25
N LEU A 311 4.24 6.02 -14.48
CA LEU A 311 5.59 5.72 -14.02
C LEU A 311 6.61 6.24 -15.02
N ASP A 312 7.68 6.82 -14.51
CA ASP A 312 8.83 7.16 -15.35
C ASP A 312 9.41 5.86 -15.92
N LYS A 313 9.32 5.74 -17.24
CA LYS A 313 10.02 4.66 -17.95
C LYS A 313 11.50 4.96 -17.82
N THR A 314 12.17 4.30 -16.88
CA THR A 314 13.64 4.25 -16.89
C THR A 314 14.04 3.78 -18.30
N PRO A 315 14.84 4.55 -19.06
CA PRO A 315 15.32 4.07 -20.34
C PRO A 315 16.00 2.72 -20.09
N GLU A 316 15.65 1.72 -20.89
CA GLU A 316 16.37 0.45 -20.88
C GLU A 316 17.84 0.79 -21.13
N VAL A 317 18.61 0.77 -20.06
CA VAL A 317 20.05 0.96 -20.18
C VAL A 317 20.56 -0.33 -20.80
N ASP A 318 20.87 -0.29 -22.08
CA ASP A 318 21.50 -1.41 -22.77
C ASP A 318 22.84 -1.69 -22.06
N LEU A 319 22.84 -2.73 -21.23
CA LEU A 319 24.02 -3.17 -20.47
C LEU A 319 25.23 -3.44 -21.37
N ASN A 320 25.02 -3.66 -22.68
CA ASN A 320 26.09 -3.83 -23.65
C ASN A 320 26.75 -2.50 -24.04
N THR A 321 26.11 -1.36 -23.74
CA THR A 321 26.67 -0.03 -24.01
C THR A 321 27.41 0.57 -22.81
N ILE A 322 27.28 -0.02 -21.63
CA ILE A 322 28.01 0.43 -20.44
C ILE A 322 29.44 -0.05 -20.56
N LYS A 323 30.31 0.81 -21.08
CA LYS A 323 31.77 0.65 -20.90
C LYS A 323 32.07 0.98 -19.44
N ILE A 324 32.23 -0.05 -18.61
CA ILE A 324 32.83 0.11 -17.28
C ILE A 324 34.28 0.41 -17.53
N GLU A 325 34.66 1.69 -17.58
CA GLU A 325 36.05 2.09 -17.47
C GLU A 325 36.45 1.76 -16.03
N VAL A 326 36.98 0.55 -15.84
CA VAL A 326 37.71 0.22 -14.63
C VAL A 326 38.92 1.15 -14.64
N PRO A 327 39.06 2.07 -13.68
CA PRO A 327 40.27 2.89 -13.60
C PRO A 327 41.46 1.92 -13.61
N ALA A 328 42.30 2.00 -14.63
CA ALA A 328 43.54 1.25 -14.65
C ALA A 328 44.31 1.68 -13.39
N PHE A 329 44.27 0.84 -12.36
CA PHE A 329 45.23 0.96 -11.27
C PHE A 329 46.60 0.84 -11.92
N GLY A 330 47.16 2.01 -12.19
CA GLY A 330 48.47 2.12 -12.82
C GLY A 330 49.45 1.31 -12.03
N ASN A 331 50.09 0.38 -12.75
CA ASN A 331 51.27 -0.34 -12.30
C ASN A 331 52.42 0.65 -12.18
N GLN A 332 52.36 1.57 -11.20
CA GLN A 332 53.51 2.33 -10.75
C GLN A 332 54.08 1.62 -9.54
N GLY A 333 55.19 0.95 -9.78
CA GLY A 333 55.98 0.30 -8.75
C GLY A 333 56.29 1.23 -7.59
N GLY A 334 55.80 0.87 -6.43
CA GLY A 334 56.02 1.56 -5.17
C GLY A 334 55.06 1.04 -4.14
N ASN A 335 55.52 0.15 -3.26
CA ASN A 335 54.85 -0.36 -2.08
C ASN A 335 54.35 0.79 -1.17
N THR A 336 53.18 1.33 -1.39
CA THR A 336 52.45 2.09 -0.35
C THR A 336 51.00 1.71 -0.44
N MET A 337 50.57 0.78 0.42
CA MET A 337 49.14 0.57 0.70
C MET A 337 48.54 1.88 1.21
N PRO A 338 47.32 2.25 0.81
CA PRO A 338 46.61 3.37 1.41
C PRO A 338 46.44 3.09 2.91
N ASN A 339 46.93 4.01 3.73
CA ASN A 339 46.79 3.95 5.18
C ASN A 339 45.32 4.19 5.56
N PHE A 340 44.62 3.12 5.82
CA PHE A 340 43.24 3.17 6.38
C PHE A 340 43.31 3.45 7.88
N GLY A 341 43.84 4.55 8.34
CA GLY A 341 43.63 5.16 9.66
C GLY A 341 43.34 4.27 10.87
N LEU A 342 43.84 3.02 10.89
CA LEU A 342 43.76 2.18 12.09
C LEU A 342 44.95 2.55 13.00
N PRO A 343 44.70 2.74 14.31
CA PRO A 343 45.77 3.03 15.26
C PRO A 343 46.77 1.89 15.30
N PRO A 344 48.09 2.19 15.49
CA PRO A 344 49.13 1.19 15.55
C PRO A 344 48.88 0.24 16.74
N MET A 345 48.78 -1.06 16.47
CA MET A 345 48.90 -2.06 17.51
C MET A 345 50.40 -2.19 17.84
N ASP A 346 50.77 -1.70 19.00
CA ASP A 346 52.06 -1.93 19.58
C ASP A 346 52.21 -3.44 19.88
N GLY A 347 53.23 -4.07 19.28
CA GLY A 347 53.66 -5.40 19.65
C GLY A 347 53.69 -6.46 18.52
N ALA A 348 54.52 -6.29 17.51
CA ALA A 348 54.95 -7.39 16.66
C ALA A 348 56.46 -7.47 16.63
N PRO A 349 57.09 -8.58 16.98
CA PRO A 349 58.53 -8.81 16.76
C PRO A 349 58.79 -9.20 15.32
N GLY A 350 59.94 -8.76 14.88
CA GLY A 350 60.60 -8.76 13.61
C GLY A 350 60.48 -9.96 12.67
N GLN A 351 60.74 -9.61 11.46
CA GLN A 351 61.02 -10.34 10.23
C GLN A 351 61.61 -11.75 10.40
N GLY A 352 60.98 -12.73 9.73
CA GLY A 352 61.53 -14.07 9.51
C GLY A 352 60.75 -14.82 8.46
N GLY A 353 61.43 -15.15 7.37
CA GLY A 353 61.11 -15.88 6.16
C GLY A 353 59.97 -16.88 6.16
N GLY A 354 59.41 -16.98 4.99
CA GLY A 354 58.35 -17.86 4.51
C GLY A 354 58.23 -19.21 5.18
N ASN A 355 56.97 -19.49 5.47
CA ASN A 355 56.39 -20.85 5.33
C ASN A 355 54.89 -20.73 5.55
N GLY A 356 54.12 -21.28 4.60
CA GLY A 356 52.69 -21.24 4.63
C GLY A 356 52.09 -21.84 5.91
N LEU A 357 51.00 -21.28 6.33
CA LEU A 357 50.15 -21.79 7.41
C LEU A 357 49.71 -23.24 7.09
N PRO A 358 49.90 -24.18 8.01
CA PRO A 358 49.47 -25.57 7.79
C PRO A 358 47.95 -25.63 7.85
N GLY A 359 47.35 -26.01 6.73
CA GLY A 359 45.90 -26.35 6.67
C GLY A 359 45.04 -25.68 5.63
N MET A 360 45.57 -24.78 4.77
CA MET A 360 44.79 -24.26 3.64
C MET A 360 45.09 -25.04 2.35
N PRO A 361 44.09 -25.49 1.59
CA PRO A 361 44.30 -26.11 0.28
C PRO A 361 44.86 -25.09 -0.71
N ASN A 362 45.78 -25.52 -1.53
CA ASN A 362 46.39 -24.70 -2.59
C ASN A 362 45.34 -24.43 -3.68
N LEU A 363 44.88 -23.19 -3.80
CA LEU A 363 43.85 -22.77 -4.76
C LEU A 363 44.34 -22.81 -6.23
N ASN A 364 45.57 -23.17 -6.52
CA ASN A 364 46.11 -23.26 -7.87
C ASN A 364 46.15 -24.70 -8.44
N GLU A 365 45.66 -25.69 -7.74
CA GLU A 365 45.52 -27.05 -8.29
C GLU A 365 44.06 -27.36 -8.68
N PRO A 366 43.79 -27.87 -9.90
CA PRO A 366 42.43 -28.32 -10.27
C PRO A 366 42.03 -29.55 -9.45
N PRO A 367 40.71 -29.71 -9.14
CA PRO A 367 40.24 -30.80 -8.33
C PRO A 367 40.55 -32.16 -8.99
N LYS A 368 41.23 -33.07 -8.26
CA LYS A 368 41.44 -34.45 -8.68
C LYS A 368 40.11 -35.21 -8.57
N ILE A 369 39.53 -35.52 -9.73
CA ILE A 369 38.42 -36.44 -9.83
C ILE A 369 39.00 -37.87 -9.72
N ASN A 370 38.72 -38.57 -8.65
CA ASN A 370 39.02 -40.00 -8.53
C ASN A 370 37.91 -40.81 -9.27
N PRO A 371 38.29 -41.90 -9.98
CA PRO A 371 37.39 -42.70 -10.76
C PRO A 371 36.35 -43.49 -9.97
#